data_c20035f7247b01a3395af8b56b43adab
#
_entry.id   c20035f7247b01a3395af8b56b43adab
#
_cell.length_a   1.000
_cell.length_b   1.000
_cell.length_c   1.000
_cell.angle_alpha   90.00
_cell.angle_beta   90.00
_cell.angle_gamma   90.00
#
_symmetry.space_group_name_H-M   'P 1'
#
loop_
_entity.id
_entity.type
_entity.pdbx_description
1 polymer ?
#
loop_
_entity_poly.entity_id
_entity_poly.type
_entity_poly.pdbx_seq_one_letter_code
_entity_poly.pdbx_strand_id
1 'polypeptide(L)'
;VHPDKNGRMSCNSYSLEKEILYLLREEQFELLGNEGSVLDSNKIIYDVNNKEYTLSNVIKEGGRIIIRYSELNCNVCIDSLFSCIDNHLNKKEKQQIHILASYHNRNDLLIFKRINNLSYPIYRIDSLGISLENLNEPFIFVLNKDYSISHLFIPHKERPQDTRRYLNIVLSYIETMHL
;
A
#
# COMPACT_ATOMS: atom_id res chain seq x y z
N VAL A 1 29.06 14.87 -3.18
CA VAL A 1 30.17 13.97 -3.49
C VAL A 1 31.06 14.69 -4.50
N HIS A 2 32.25 15.10 -4.10
CA HIS A 2 33.21 15.71 -5.02
C HIS A 2 34.06 14.61 -5.66
N PRO A 3 34.25 14.61 -6.99
CA PRO A 3 35.18 13.69 -7.62
C PRO A 3 36.59 13.95 -7.08
N ASP A 4 37.38 12.88 -7.02
CA ASP A 4 38.81 13.01 -6.71
C ASP A 4 39.52 13.85 -7.79
N LYS A 5 40.74 14.27 -7.51
CA LYS A 5 41.53 15.13 -8.42
C LYS A 5 41.80 14.50 -9.80
N ASN A 6 41.40 13.25 -10.02
CA ASN A 6 41.52 12.46 -11.26
C ASN A 6 40.21 12.10 -11.92
N GLY A 7 39.05 12.64 -11.45
CA GLY A 7 37.73 12.39 -12.04
C GLY A 7 37.20 10.96 -11.83
N ARG A 8 37.78 10.19 -10.92
CA ARG A 8 37.32 8.85 -10.58
C ARG A 8 36.27 8.91 -9.48
N MET A 9 35.06 8.45 -9.78
CA MET A 9 34.06 8.17 -8.77
C MET A 9 34.60 7.04 -7.86
N SER A 10 34.49 7.22 -6.53
CA SER A 10 34.98 6.22 -5.59
C SER A 10 34.25 4.89 -5.82
N CYS A 11 34.94 3.77 -5.61
CA CYS A 11 34.38 2.41 -5.72
C CYS A 11 33.08 2.22 -4.93
N ASN A 12 32.90 2.95 -3.83
CA ASN A 12 31.71 2.88 -2.99
C ASN A 12 30.46 3.50 -3.66
N SER A 13 30.60 4.61 -4.42
CA SER A 13 29.44 5.21 -5.10
C SER A 13 28.91 4.33 -6.23
N TYR A 14 29.79 3.70 -6.98
CA TYR A 14 29.41 2.79 -8.07
C TYR A 14 28.75 1.50 -7.56
N SER A 15 29.17 0.99 -6.41
CA SER A 15 28.54 -0.16 -5.75
C SER A 15 27.13 0.18 -5.28
N LEU A 16 26.96 1.36 -4.65
CA LEU A 16 25.67 1.84 -4.14
C LEU A 16 24.67 2.09 -5.27
N GLU A 17 25.10 2.68 -6.38
CA GLU A 17 24.24 2.89 -7.56
C GLU A 17 23.73 1.58 -8.16
N LYS A 18 24.59 0.56 -8.24
CA LYS A 18 24.20 -0.77 -8.70
C LYS A 18 23.18 -1.44 -7.76
N GLU A 19 23.36 -1.31 -6.47
CA GLU A 19 22.46 -1.85 -5.47
C GLU A 19 21.09 -1.18 -5.53
N ILE A 20 21.05 0.14 -5.65
CA ILE A 20 19.80 0.89 -5.84
C ILE A 20 19.08 0.46 -7.12
N LEU A 21 19.80 0.33 -8.23
CA LEU A 21 19.21 -0.12 -9.50
C LEU A 21 18.68 -1.55 -9.42
N TYR A 22 19.34 -2.42 -8.67
CA TYR A 22 18.88 -3.78 -8.43
C TYR A 22 17.57 -3.78 -7.64
N LEU A 23 17.51 -3.06 -6.53
CA LEU A 23 16.31 -2.96 -5.69
C LEU A 23 15.12 -2.36 -6.46
N LEU A 24 15.32 -1.33 -7.26
CA LEU A 24 14.27 -0.75 -8.10
C LEU A 24 13.75 -1.73 -9.17
N ARG A 25 14.60 -2.61 -9.68
CA ARG A 25 14.17 -3.67 -10.61
C ARG A 25 13.35 -4.75 -9.89
N GLU A 26 13.78 -5.19 -8.73
CA GLU A 26 13.04 -6.17 -7.91
C GLU A 26 11.64 -5.64 -7.59
N GLU A 27 11.52 -4.40 -7.13
CA GLU A 27 10.23 -3.75 -6.89
C GLU A 27 9.33 -3.76 -8.12
N GLN A 28 9.87 -3.39 -9.29
CA GLN A 28 9.11 -3.39 -10.54
C GLN A 28 8.67 -4.80 -10.96
N PHE A 29 9.51 -5.81 -10.80
CA PHE A 29 9.15 -7.19 -11.09
C PHE A 29 8.04 -7.69 -10.18
N GLU A 30 8.11 -7.39 -8.88
CA GLU A 30 7.06 -7.77 -7.94
C GLU A 30 5.74 -7.07 -8.24
N LEU A 31 5.75 -5.78 -8.59
CA LEU A 31 4.54 -5.06 -9.00
C LEU A 31 3.92 -5.69 -10.25
N LEU A 32 4.70 -5.91 -11.30
CA LEU A 32 4.22 -6.51 -12.55
C LEU A 32 3.76 -7.96 -12.36
N GLY A 33 4.44 -8.73 -11.53
CA GLY A 33 4.12 -10.13 -11.25
C GLY A 33 2.83 -10.32 -10.46
N ASN A 34 2.42 -9.31 -9.70
CA ASN A 34 1.20 -9.36 -8.88
C ASN A 34 0.01 -8.61 -9.51
N GLU A 35 0.24 -7.81 -10.55
CA GLU A 35 -0.85 -7.13 -11.29
C GLU A 35 -1.78 -8.17 -11.93
N GLY A 36 -3.08 -8.04 -11.72
CA GLY A 36 -4.08 -8.99 -12.19
C GLY A 36 -4.26 -10.24 -11.33
N SER A 37 -3.50 -10.42 -10.26
CA SER A 37 -3.70 -11.52 -9.32
C SER A 37 -5.09 -11.46 -8.70
N VAL A 38 -5.72 -12.63 -8.52
CA VAL A 38 -7.07 -12.73 -7.94
C VAL A 38 -6.96 -13.20 -6.50
N LEU A 39 -7.51 -12.42 -5.57
CA LEU A 39 -7.56 -12.77 -4.16
C LEU A 39 -8.72 -13.73 -3.87
N ASP A 40 -8.55 -14.59 -2.87
CA ASP A 40 -9.64 -15.43 -2.38
C ASP A 40 -10.73 -14.57 -1.71
N SER A 41 -11.90 -14.54 -2.31
CA SER A 41 -13.05 -13.77 -1.83
C SER A 41 -13.57 -14.25 -0.46
N ASN A 42 -13.29 -15.49 -0.07
CA ASN A 42 -13.66 -16.08 1.22
C ASN A 42 -12.58 -15.85 2.30
N LYS A 43 -11.49 -15.19 1.97
CA LYS A 43 -10.43 -14.91 2.94
C LYS A 43 -10.99 -14.19 4.16
N ILE A 44 -10.70 -14.74 5.32
CA ILE A 44 -11.19 -14.22 6.60
C ILE A 44 -10.39 -12.97 6.99
N ILE A 45 -11.11 -11.94 7.39
CA ILE A 45 -10.58 -10.68 7.93
C ILE A 45 -11.35 -10.31 9.19
N TYR A 46 -10.73 -9.54 10.07
CA TYR A 46 -11.32 -9.13 11.34
C TYR A 46 -11.32 -7.61 11.47
N ASP A 47 -12.43 -7.03 11.92
CA ASP A 47 -12.46 -5.61 12.24
C ASP A 47 -11.72 -5.30 13.56
N VAL A 48 -11.66 -4.04 13.93
CA VAL A 48 -11.02 -3.57 15.16
C VAL A 48 -11.71 -4.11 16.44
N ASN A 49 -12.95 -4.61 16.35
CA ASN A 49 -13.67 -5.25 17.44
C ASN A 49 -13.53 -6.78 17.43
N ASN A 50 -12.68 -7.32 16.56
CA ASN A 50 -12.47 -8.75 16.34
C ASN A 50 -13.70 -9.48 15.76
N LYS A 51 -14.60 -8.74 15.14
CA LYS A 51 -15.70 -9.32 14.39
C LYS A 51 -15.19 -9.84 13.06
N GLU A 52 -15.56 -11.07 12.73
CA GLU A 52 -15.16 -11.77 11.54
C GLU A 52 -15.96 -11.32 10.32
N TYR A 53 -15.28 -11.18 9.20
CA TYR A 53 -15.83 -10.91 7.88
C TYR A 53 -15.06 -11.73 6.84
N THR A 54 -15.63 -11.87 5.65
CA THR A 54 -14.90 -12.31 4.46
C THR A 54 -14.45 -11.10 3.63
N LEU A 55 -13.44 -11.28 2.79
CA LEU A 55 -13.01 -10.24 1.87
C LEU A 55 -14.17 -9.75 0.98
N SER A 56 -15.07 -10.65 0.58
CA SER A 56 -16.30 -10.33 -0.15
C SER A 56 -17.25 -9.39 0.60
N ASN A 57 -17.20 -9.32 1.91
CA ASN A 57 -17.99 -8.37 2.69
C ASN A 57 -17.48 -6.93 2.60
N VAL A 58 -16.19 -6.74 2.28
CA VAL A 58 -15.56 -5.42 2.14
C VAL A 58 -15.89 -4.77 0.81
N ILE A 59 -16.08 -5.60 -0.23
CA ILE A 59 -16.31 -5.14 -1.60
C ILE A 59 -17.75 -5.48 -2.00
N LYS A 60 -18.70 -4.68 -1.56
CA LYS A 60 -20.10 -4.93 -1.90
C LYS A 60 -20.55 -4.25 -3.20
N GLU A 61 -19.98 -3.10 -3.57
CA GLU A 61 -20.55 -2.20 -4.59
C GLU A 61 -19.52 -1.64 -5.57
N GLY A 62 -18.42 -2.31 -5.82
CA GLY A 62 -17.40 -1.82 -6.76
C GLY A 62 -15.98 -1.87 -6.21
N GLY A 63 -15.05 -1.42 -7.01
CA GLY A 63 -13.64 -1.36 -6.65
C GLY A 63 -13.38 -0.52 -5.40
N ARG A 64 -12.38 -0.91 -4.65
CA ARG A 64 -11.91 -0.18 -3.46
C ARG A 64 -10.41 0.03 -3.53
N ILE A 65 -9.97 1.15 -3.04
CA ILE A 65 -8.55 1.40 -2.81
C ILE A 65 -8.16 0.67 -1.52
N ILE A 66 -7.24 -0.26 -1.62
CA ILE A 66 -6.75 -1.03 -0.48
C ILE A 66 -5.35 -0.55 -0.14
N ILE A 67 -5.13 -0.19 1.11
CA ILE A 67 -3.80 0.03 1.68
C ILE A 67 -3.43 -1.25 2.44
N ARG A 68 -2.38 -1.92 1.99
CA ARG A 68 -1.81 -3.08 2.67
C ARG A 68 -0.64 -2.62 3.53
N TYR A 69 -0.72 -2.96 4.81
CA TYR A 69 0.27 -2.58 5.81
C TYR A 69 0.54 -3.72 6.79
N SER A 70 1.76 -3.83 7.26
CA SER A 70 2.17 -4.77 8.30
C SER A 70 2.88 -4.01 9.43
N GLU A 71 2.77 -4.47 10.67
CA GLU A 71 3.52 -3.93 11.81
C GLU A 71 5.05 -3.99 11.63
N LEU A 72 5.53 -4.80 10.66
CA LEU A 72 6.94 -4.91 10.28
C LEU A 72 7.37 -3.83 9.27
N ASN A 73 6.42 -3.11 8.68
CA ASN A 73 6.74 -2.08 7.69
C ASN A 73 7.29 -0.80 8.36
N CYS A 74 7.92 0.04 7.55
CA CYS A 74 8.45 1.33 7.97
C CYS A 74 7.32 2.28 8.41
N ASN A 75 7.25 2.63 9.70
CA ASN A 75 6.24 3.54 10.23
C ASN A 75 6.28 4.92 9.55
N VAL A 76 7.46 5.45 9.25
CA VAL A 76 7.60 6.76 8.60
C VAL A 76 7.00 6.77 7.19
N CYS A 77 7.07 5.62 6.47
CA CYS A 77 6.49 5.49 5.14
C CYS A 77 4.97 5.52 5.23
N ILE A 78 4.40 4.82 6.21
CA ILE A 78 2.95 4.79 6.39
C ILE A 78 2.39 6.12 6.90
N ASP A 79 3.10 6.81 7.81
CA ASP A 79 2.74 8.14 8.30
C ASP A 79 2.73 9.17 7.16
N SER A 80 3.73 9.11 6.27
CA SER A 80 3.79 9.95 5.07
C SER A 80 2.62 9.69 4.13
N LEU A 81 2.23 8.42 3.95
CA LEU A 81 1.07 8.03 3.14
C LEU A 81 -0.21 8.62 3.73
N PHE A 82 -0.49 8.44 5.02
CA PHE A 82 -1.71 8.97 5.65
C PHE A 82 -1.74 10.48 5.64
N SER A 83 -0.61 11.14 5.88
CA SER A 83 -0.51 12.60 5.74
C SER A 83 -0.84 13.06 4.32
N CYS A 84 -0.38 12.33 3.30
CA CYS A 84 -0.73 12.62 1.91
C CYS A 84 -2.24 12.48 1.67
N ILE A 85 -2.86 11.39 2.14
CA ILE A 85 -4.30 11.14 2.00
C ILE A 85 -5.11 12.23 2.72
N ASP A 86 -4.75 12.56 3.95
CA ASP A 86 -5.50 13.50 4.78
C ASP A 86 -5.46 14.94 4.24
N ASN A 87 -4.35 15.32 3.62
CA ASN A 87 -4.18 16.66 3.07
C ASN A 87 -4.77 16.83 1.65
N HIS A 88 -4.99 15.74 0.91
CA HIS A 88 -5.36 15.84 -0.51
C HIS A 88 -6.74 15.26 -0.84
N LEU A 89 -7.28 14.35 -0.02
CA LEU A 89 -8.55 13.72 -0.31
C LEU A 89 -9.69 14.29 0.55
N ASN A 90 -10.84 14.48 -0.09
CA ASN A 90 -12.07 14.86 0.61
C ASN A 90 -12.74 13.64 1.30
N LYS A 91 -13.80 13.90 2.08
CA LYS A 91 -14.48 12.85 2.85
C LYS A 91 -15.08 11.74 1.97
N LYS A 92 -15.61 12.06 0.78
CA LYS A 92 -16.20 11.07 -0.13
C LYS A 92 -15.13 10.17 -0.72
N GLU A 93 -14.01 10.73 -1.14
CA GLU A 93 -12.86 9.99 -1.67
C GLU A 93 -12.26 9.07 -0.61
N LYS A 94 -12.12 9.54 0.62
CA LYS A 94 -11.63 8.75 1.75
C LYS A 94 -12.51 7.52 2.05
N GLN A 95 -13.81 7.56 1.75
CA GLN A 95 -14.71 6.42 1.90
C GLN A 95 -14.41 5.26 0.93
N GLN A 96 -13.65 5.51 -0.13
CA GLN A 96 -13.21 4.46 -1.05
C GLN A 96 -12.00 3.67 -0.55
N ILE A 97 -11.39 4.12 0.56
CA ILE A 97 -10.17 3.53 1.10
C ILE A 97 -10.50 2.55 2.21
N HIS A 98 -9.90 1.35 2.15
CA HIS A 98 -9.90 0.35 3.20
C HIS A 98 -8.46 -0.04 3.52
N ILE A 99 -8.20 -0.35 4.78
CA ILE A 99 -6.88 -0.78 5.24
C ILE A 99 -6.94 -2.27 5.58
N LEU A 100 -6.06 -3.06 4.97
CA LEU A 100 -5.83 -4.46 5.33
C LEU A 100 -4.47 -4.55 6.02
N ALA A 101 -4.48 -4.71 7.34
CA ALA A 101 -3.28 -4.66 8.17
C ALA A 101 -2.95 -6.01 8.80
N SER A 102 -1.65 -6.38 8.83
CA SER A 102 -1.17 -7.52 9.62
C SER A 102 -0.62 -7.03 10.95
N TYR A 103 -1.24 -7.48 12.02
CA TYR A 103 -0.83 -7.26 13.39
C TYR A 103 -0.99 -8.55 14.20
N HIS A 104 0.03 -8.92 14.95
CA HIS A 104 -0.06 -10.07 15.87
C HIS A 104 -1.08 -9.83 16.95
N ASN A 105 -1.12 -8.60 17.46
CA ASN A 105 -1.98 -8.24 18.58
C ASN A 105 -3.04 -7.23 18.14
N ARG A 106 -4.30 -7.49 18.46
CA ARG A 106 -5.42 -6.57 18.21
C ARG A 106 -5.20 -5.20 18.88
N ASN A 107 -4.62 -5.18 20.09
CA ASN A 107 -4.40 -3.92 20.81
C ASN A 107 -3.44 -3.00 20.05
N ASP A 108 -2.44 -3.56 19.38
CA ASP A 108 -1.48 -2.77 18.58
C ASP A 108 -2.16 -2.16 17.35
N LEU A 109 -3.08 -2.87 16.72
CA LEU A 109 -3.93 -2.33 15.67
C LEU A 109 -4.83 -1.18 16.16
N LEU A 110 -5.40 -1.31 17.35
CA LEU A 110 -6.21 -0.25 17.98
C LEU A 110 -5.37 0.98 18.32
N ILE A 111 -4.17 0.77 18.84
CA ILE A 111 -3.19 1.84 19.13
C ILE A 111 -2.81 2.54 17.83
N PHE A 112 -2.44 1.79 16.80
CA PHE A 112 -2.13 2.32 15.47
C PHE A 112 -3.26 3.18 14.90
N LYS A 113 -4.50 2.68 14.93
CA LYS A 113 -5.69 3.43 14.48
C LYS A 113 -5.85 4.74 15.24
N ARG A 114 -5.64 4.73 16.55
CA ARG A 114 -5.80 5.91 17.42
C ARG A 114 -4.70 6.94 17.19
N ILE A 115 -3.45 6.51 17.16
CA ILE A 115 -2.29 7.39 16.96
C ILE A 115 -2.39 8.13 15.63
N ASN A 116 -2.77 7.42 14.56
CA ASN A 116 -2.90 7.97 13.23
C ASN A 116 -4.27 8.63 12.97
N ASN A 117 -5.14 8.70 13.96
CA ASN A 117 -6.49 9.27 13.86
C ASN A 117 -7.28 8.76 12.63
N LEU A 118 -7.16 7.45 12.34
CA LEU A 118 -7.70 6.86 11.11
C LEU A 118 -9.21 6.69 11.19
N SER A 119 -9.92 7.33 10.28
CA SER A 119 -11.36 7.21 10.09
C SER A 119 -11.76 6.13 9.08
N TYR A 120 -10.79 5.55 8.38
CA TYR A 120 -11.00 4.51 7.36
C TYR A 120 -11.39 3.18 7.99
N PRO A 121 -12.17 2.32 7.29
CA PRO A 121 -12.33 0.93 7.67
C PRO A 121 -10.98 0.21 7.73
N ILE A 122 -10.69 -0.42 8.85
CA ILE A 122 -9.46 -1.19 9.08
C ILE A 122 -9.85 -2.62 9.42
N TYR A 123 -9.22 -3.56 8.73
CA TYR A 123 -9.36 -4.98 8.97
C TYR A 123 -8.00 -5.62 9.19
N ARG A 124 -7.93 -6.51 10.15
CA ARG A 124 -6.77 -7.37 10.36
C ARG A 124 -6.85 -8.56 9.40
N ILE A 125 -5.72 -8.85 8.78
CA ILE A 125 -5.54 -10.01 7.91
C ILE A 125 -4.11 -10.54 8.09
N ASP A 126 -3.93 -11.84 8.10
CA ASP A 126 -2.58 -12.42 8.26
C ASP A 126 -1.74 -12.22 7.00
N SER A 127 -2.27 -12.59 5.84
CA SER A 127 -1.61 -12.43 4.53
C SER A 127 -2.64 -12.36 3.41
N LEU A 128 -2.32 -11.62 2.36
CA LEU A 128 -3.05 -11.67 1.08
C LEU A 128 -2.69 -12.91 0.26
N GLY A 129 -1.51 -13.48 0.50
CA GLY A 129 -0.99 -14.62 -0.25
C GLY A 129 -0.37 -14.24 -1.59
N ILE A 130 0.14 -13.03 -1.72
CA ILE A 130 0.84 -12.54 -2.91
C ILE A 130 2.32 -12.27 -2.60
N SER A 131 3.21 -12.45 -3.58
CA SER A 131 4.65 -12.35 -3.38
C SER A 131 5.12 -10.94 -3.04
N LEU A 132 4.35 -9.92 -3.43
CA LEU A 132 4.64 -8.51 -3.11
C LEU A 132 4.78 -8.26 -1.59
N GLU A 133 4.10 -9.06 -0.75
CA GLU A 133 4.23 -8.97 0.72
C GLU A 133 5.66 -9.28 1.21
N ASN A 134 6.47 -10.01 0.43
CA ASN A 134 7.85 -10.35 0.78
C ASN A 134 8.81 -9.14 0.75
N LEU A 135 8.43 -8.05 0.10
CA LEU A 135 9.23 -6.81 0.11
C LEU A 135 9.20 -6.10 1.46
N ASN A 136 8.26 -6.45 2.36
CA ASN A 136 8.06 -5.81 3.66
C ASN A 136 7.84 -4.28 3.57
N GLU A 137 7.30 -3.81 2.44
CA GLU A 137 6.93 -2.42 2.22
C GLU A 137 5.41 -2.26 2.24
N PRO A 138 4.88 -1.12 2.70
CA PRO A 138 3.45 -0.84 2.50
C PRO A 138 3.16 -0.65 1.03
N PHE A 139 2.02 -1.13 0.56
CA PHE A 139 1.60 -0.94 -0.83
C PHE A 139 0.10 -0.65 -0.94
N ILE A 140 -0.27 -0.07 -2.06
CA ILE A 140 -1.64 0.32 -2.38
C ILE A 140 -2.05 -0.38 -3.67
N PHE A 141 -3.31 -0.76 -3.76
CA PHE A 141 -3.89 -1.33 -4.98
C PHE A 141 -5.39 -1.06 -5.06
N VAL A 142 -5.95 -1.23 -6.24
CA VAL A 142 -7.39 -1.31 -6.43
C VAL A 142 -7.81 -2.77 -6.40
N LEU A 143 -8.73 -3.10 -5.51
CA LEU A 143 -9.39 -4.39 -5.48
C LEU A 143 -10.68 -4.29 -6.29
N ASN A 144 -10.74 -4.98 -7.42
CA ASN A 144 -11.87 -4.97 -8.35
C ASN A 144 -13.03 -5.84 -7.86
N LYS A 145 -14.20 -5.74 -8.49
CA LYS A 145 -15.40 -6.53 -8.15
C LYS A 145 -15.20 -8.04 -8.29
N ASP A 146 -14.33 -8.46 -9.20
CA ASP A 146 -13.95 -9.85 -9.44
C ASP A 146 -12.80 -10.32 -8.54
N TYR A 147 -12.43 -9.51 -7.54
CA TYR A 147 -11.32 -9.72 -6.60
C TYR A 147 -9.93 -9.70 -7.25
N SER A 148 -9.81 -9.26 -8.49
CA SER A 148 -8.53 -9.02 -9.11
C SER A 148 -7.87 -7.76 -8.54
N ILE A 149 -6.54 -7.79 -8.46
CA ILE A 149 -5.69 -6.67 -8.06
C ILE A 149 -5.35 -5.86 -9.31
N SER A 150 -5.46 -4.55 -9.23
CA SER A 150 -4.97 -3.66 -10.28
C SER A 150 -4.36 -2.39 -9.70
N HIS A 151 -3.59 -1.67 -10.51
CA HIS A 151 -2.98 -0.41 -10.13
C HIS A 151 -2.10 -0.52 -8.87
N LEU A 152 -1.27 -1.54 -8.79
CA LEU A 152 -0.33 -1.72 -7.70
C LEU A 152 0.67 -0.56 -7.62
N PHE A 153 0.93 -0.08 -6.40
CA PHE A 153 1.86 1.02 -6.14
C PHE A 153 2.51 0.91 -4.76
N ILE A 154 3.81 1.14 -4.68
CA ILE A 154 4.55 1.24 -3.42
C ILE A 154 4.81 2.73 -3.14
N PRO A 155 4.24 3.30 -2.05
CA PRO A 155 4.45 4.70 -1.70
C PRO A 155 5.82 4.90 -1.07
N HIS A 156 6.61 5.84 -1.60
CA HIS A 156 7.90 6.22 -1.06
C HIS A 156 7.80 7.59 -0.37
N LYS A 157 8.25 7.67 0.88
CA LYS A 157 8.22 8.92 1.67
C LYS A 157 9.03 10.05 1.05
N GLU A 158 10.04 9.73 0.26
CA GLU A 158 10.89 10.68 -0.45
C GLU A 158 10.20 11.29 -1.69
N ARG A 159 9.10 10.70 -2.15
CA ARG A 159 8.36 11.10 -3.35
C ARG A 159 6.84 11.21 -3.10
N PRO A 160 6.39 12.04 -2.15
CA PRO A 160 4.97 12.15 -1.80
C PRO A 160 4.10 12.65 -2.97
N GLN A 161 4.69 13.37 -3.94
CA GLN A 161 4.01 13.81 -5.17
C GLN A 161 3.58 12.61 -6.05
N ASP A 162 4.34 11.51 -6.05
CA ASP A 162 4.00 10.30 -6.80
C ASP A 162 2.78 9.62 -6.17
N THR A 163 2.73 9.55 -4.84
CA THR A 163 1.57 9.04 -4.09
C THR A 163 0.32 9.86 -4.40
N ARG A 164 0.41 11.19 -4.41
CA ARG A 164 -0.71 12.05 -4.77
C ARG A 164 -1.19 11.84 -6.20
N ARG A 165 -0.26 11.75 -7.15
CA ARG A 165 -0.56 11.48 -8.56
C ARG A 165 -1.25 10.12 -8.72
N TYR A 166 -0.76 9.10 -8.04
CA TYR A 166 -1.35 7.77 -8.03
C TYR A 166 -2.80 7.81 -7.50
N LEU A 167 -3.03 8.42 -6.35
CA LEU A 167 -4.37 8.53 -5.76
C LEU A 167 -5.37 9.20 -6.71
N ASN A 168 -4.98 10.27 -7.39
CA ASN A 168 -5.84 10.93 -8.38
C ASN A 168 -6.21 10.00 -9.55
N ILE A 169 -5.25 9.21 -10.04
CA ILE A 169 -5.49 8.25 -11.12
C ILE A 169 -6.47 7.17 -10.69
N VAL A 170 -6.25 6.54 -9.53
CA VAL A 170 -7.10 5.43 -9.09
C VAL A 170 -8.49 5.89 -8.66
N LEU A 171 -8.64 7.08 -8.10
CA LEU A 171 -9.96 7.65 -7.81
C LEU A 171 -10.76 7.89 -9.08
N SER A 172 -10.15 8.48 -10.10
CA SER A 172 -10.79 8.66 -11.42
C SER A 172 -11.18 7.31 -12.05
N TYR A 173 -10.31 6.30 -11.94
CA TYR A 173 -10.60 4.95 -12.42
C TYR A 173 -11.82 4.34 -11.71
N ILE A 174 -11.88 4.39 -10.39
CA ILE A 174 -13.00 3.87 -9.60
C ILE A 174 -14.31 4.59 -9.95
N GLU A 175 -14.30 5.89 -10.14
CA GLU A 175 -15.48 6.67 -10.56
C GLU A 175 -16.03 6.17 -11.90
N THR A 176 -15.18 5.80 -12.85
CA THR A 176 -15.61 5.24 -14.15
C THR A 176 -16.22 3.85 -14.02
N MET A 177 -15.87 3.07 -13.02
CA MET A 177 -16.44 1.73 -12.77
C MET A 177 -17.85 1.78 -12.16
N HIS A 178 -18.29 2.93 -11.67
CA HIS A 178 -19.61 3.13 -11.08
C HIS A 178 -20.64 3.74 -12.06
N LEU A 179 -20.22 4.02 -13.29
CA LEU A 179 -21.07 4.44 -14.40
C LEU A 179 -21.54 3.23 -15.22
#